data_8c196a2fad45d9ed354497922633d88f
#
_entry.id   8c196a2fad45d9ed354497922633d88f
#
_cell.length_a   1.000
_cell.length_b   1.000
_cell.length_c   1.000
_cell.angle_alpha   90.00
_cell.angle_beta   90.00
_cell.angle_gamma   90.00
#
_symmetry.space_group_name_H-M   'P 1'
#
loop_
_entity.id
_entity.type
_entity.pdbx_description
1 polymer ?
#
loop_
_entity_poly.entity_id
_entity_poly.type
_entity_poly.pdbx_seq_one_letter_code
_entity_poly.pdbx_strand_id
1 'polypeptide(L)'
;GVFRADSITVAEAAKVIENTQRDLNIALMNELSLIFDKMDIDVMKVIEAAGSKWNFHHYHPGLVGGHCISVDPHYLLYKSKKLGYDPKVILAGRDVNEHMPIHIANRVTDELDKINKNFENTNILVMGLTFKDNVNDIRNSKIKITINHLLEKGLNIYAYEPLVDKETIKNKFDVNNIDPKNTNLKFDCIIIARNHKIFDELSFNDIKKIMNEKPIMIDVAYRFDKKEAKNNGFVYKSF
;
A
#
# COMPACT_ATOMS: atom_id res chain seq x y z
N GLY A 1 -11.17 -3.42 -29.17
CA GLY A 1 -10.76 -3.20 -30.57
C GLY A 1 -9.25 -3.35 -30.73
N VAL A 2 -8.79 -3.35 -31.99
CA VAL A 2 -7.37 -3.39 -32.34
C VAL A 2 -6.97 -2.04 -32.93
N PHE A 3 -5.87 -1.45 -32.42
CA PHE A 3 -5.28 -0.25 -33.00
C PHE A 3 -3.99 -0.64 -33.72
N ARG A 4 -3.86 -0.28 -34.99
CA ARG A 4 -2.66 -0.51 -35.79
C ARG A 4 -1.68 0.64 -35.55
N ALA A 5 -0.54 0.37 -34.91
CA ALA A 5 0.53 1.33 -34.74
C ALA A 5 1.38 1.44 -36.03
N ASP A 6 1.97 2.62 -36.27
CA ASP A 6 2.78 2.90 -37.47
C ASP A 6 4.08 2.09 -37.50
N SER A 7 4.59 1.69 -36.34
CA SER A 7 5.78 0.85 -36.20
C SER A 7 5.77 0.06 -34.89
N ILE A 8 6.61 -0.97 -34.79
CA ILE A 8 6.85 -1.73 -33.56
C ILE A 8 7.33 -0.79 -32.44
N THR A 9 8.24 0.12 -32.74
CA THR A 9 8.75 1.08 -31.75
C THR A 9 7.67 1.99 -31.19
N VAL A 10 6.71 2.43 -32.01
CA VAL A 10 5.56 3.21 -31.54
C VAL A 10 4.66 2.38 -30.66
N ALA A 11 4.40 1.11 -31.01
CA ALA A 11 3.61 0.21 -30.18
C ALA A 11 4.24 -0.06 -28.81
N GLU A 12 5.55 -0.30 -28.78
CA GLU A 12 6.32 -0.50 -27.53
C GLU A 12 6.30 0.77 -26.66
N ALA A 13 6.56 1.94 -27.26
CA ALA A 13 6.51 3.22 -26.57
C ALA A 13 5.10 3.50 -25.99
N ALA A 14 4.04 3.20 -26.75
CA ALA A 14 2.66 3.38 -26.30
C ALA A 14 2.38 2.56 -25.03
N LYS A 15 2.88 1.31 -24.96
CA LYS A 15 2.72 0.47 -23.75
C LYS A 15 3.48 1.05 -22.56
N VAL A 16 4.70 1.51 -22.77
CA VAL A 16 5.53 2.06 -21.69
C VAL A 16 4.93 3.37 -21.14
N ILE A 17 4.44 4.27 -22.01
CA ILE A 17 3.85 5.53 -21.53
C ILE A 17 2.52 5.33 -20.82
N GLU A 18 1.71 4.34 -21.19
CA GLU A 18 0.47 4.00 -20.49
C GLU A 18 0.75 3.66 -19.02
N ASN A 19 1.75 2.81 -18.76
CA ASN A 19 2.15 2.45 -17.40
C ASN A 19 2.85 3.61 -16.67
N THR A 20 3.71 4.38 -17.36
CA THR A 20 4.38 5.54 -16.78
C THR A 20 3.40 6.64 -16.37
N GLN A 21 2.39 6.92 -17.21
CA GLN A 21 1.33 7.86 -16.86
C GLN A 21 0.57 7.43 -15.61
N ARG A 22 0.23 6.15 -15.49
CA ARG A 22 -0.46 5.62 -14.32
C ARG A 22 0.39 5.74 -13.07
N ASP A 23 1.68 5.40 -13.17
CA ASP A 23 2.65 5.53 -12.08
C ASP A 23 2.74 6.99 -11.58
N LEU A 24 2.86 7.95 -12.49
CA LEU A 24 2.93 9.38 -12.17
C LEU A 24 1.64 9.92 -11.54
N ASN A 25 0.48 9.49 -12.03
CA ASN A 25 -0.79 9.91 -11.46
C ASN A 25 -0.97 9.38 -10.03
N ILE A 26 -0.53 8.13 -9.76
CA ILE A 26 -0.53 7.59 -8.39
C ILE A 26 0.49 8.32 -7.53
N ALA A 27 1.68 8.65 -8.05
CA ALA A 27 2.68 9.42 -7.34
C ALA A 27 2.15 10.80 -6.91
N LEU A 28 1.43 11.50 -7.80
CA LEU A 28 0.77 12.75 -7.44
C LEU A 28 -0.22 12.57 -6.30
N MET A 29 -1.06 11.52 -6.32
CA MET A 29 -2.01 11.26 -5.24
C MET A 29 -1.28 10.90 -3.94
N ASN A 30 -0.18 10.14 -4.02
CA ASN A 30 0.66 9.82 -2.87
C ASN A 30 1.27 11.09 -2.24
N GLU A 31 1.85 11.98 -3.05
CA GLU A 31 2.41 13.24 -2.56
C GLU A 31 1.33 14.12 -1.93
N LEU A 32 0.15 14.25 -2.56
CA LEU A 32 -0.98 14.98 -1.99
C LEU A 32 -1.43 14.37 -0.66
N SER A 33 -1.40 13.04 -0.51
CA SER A 33 -1.74 12.40 0.77
C SER A 33 -0.77 12.80 1.88
N LEU A 34 0.54 12.87 1.58
CA LEU A 34 1.57 13.31 2.52
C LEU A 34 1.41 14.78 2.92
N ILE A 35 1.04 15.64 1.98
CA ILE A 35 0.78 17.07 2.23
C ILE A 35 -0.47 17.24 3.10
N PHE A 36 -1.57 16.60 2.72
CA PHE A 36 -2.86 16.74 3.39
C PHE A 36 -2.88 16.10 4.78
N ASP A 37 -2.08 15.05 5.01
CA ASP A 37 -1.90 14.51 6.35
C ASP A 37 -1.31 15.54 7.33
N LYS A 38 -0.34 16.36 6.89
CA LYS A 38 0.22 17.46 7.68
C LYS A 38 -0.77 18.60 7.93
N MET A 39 -1.82 18.69 7.12
CA MET A 39 -2.88 19.70 7.23
C MET A 39 -4.13 19.16 7.96
N ASP A 40 -4.12 17.91 8.43
CA ASP A 40 -5.28 17.18 8.98
C ASP A 40 -6.48 17.15 8.01
N ILE A 41 -6.20 17.08 6.70
CA ILE A 41 -7.21 16.99 5.63
C ILE A 41 -7.26 15.55 5.12
N ASP A 42 -8.47 15.01 4.95
CA ASP A 42 -8.70 13.69 4.39
C ASP A 42 -8.55 13.75 2.86
N VAL A 43 -7.48 13.13 2.32
CA VAL A 43 -7.18 13.14 0.88
C VAL A 43 -8.30 12.52 0.04
N MET A 44 -8.99 11.49 0.55
CA MET A 44 -10.08 10.83 -0.19
C MET A 44 -11.26 11.76 -0.39
N LYS A 45 -11.58 12.59 0.59
CA LYS A 45 -12.62 13.61 0.47
C LYS A 45 -12.24 14.72 -0.50
N VAL A 46 -10.98 15.08 -0.56
CA VAL A 46 -10.48 16.03 -1.57
C VAL A 46 -10.61 15.44 -2.98
N ILE A 47 -10.20 14.18 -3.16
CA ILE A 47 -10.33 13.46 -4.44
C ILE A 47 -11.80 13.33 -4.85
N GLU A 48 -12.71 13.00 -3.92
CA GLU A 48 -14.14 12.93 -4.16
C GLU A 48 -14.71 14.30 -4.62
N ALA A 49 -14.37 15.36 -3.91
CA ALA A 49 -14.81 16.72 -4.25
C ALA A 49 -14.25 17.18 -5.61
N ALA A 50 -12.95 16.97 -5.87
CA ALA A 50 -12.33 17.27 -7.16
C ALA A 50 -12.92 16.43 -8.30
N GLY A 51 -13.24 15.17 -8.00
CA GLY A 51 -13.83 14.20 -8.94
C GLY A 51 -15.25 14.53 -9.37
N SER A 52 -15.92 15.49 -8.70
CA SER A 52 -17.21 16.02 -9.18
C SER A 52 -17.07 16.76 -10.52
N LYS A 53 -15.86 17.14 -10.91
CA LYS A 53 -15.58 17.79 -12.18
C LYS A 53 -15.35 16.76 -13.28
N TRP A 54 -16.03 16.91 -14.41
CA TRP A 54 -16.08 15.94 -15.52
C TRP A 54 -14.70 15.56 -16.13
N ASN A 55 -13.70 16.42 -16.02
CA ASN A 55 -12.36 16.22 -16.57
C ASN A 55 -11.33 15.79 -15.52
N PHE A 56 -11.74 15.48 -14.30
CA PHE A 56 -10.83 14.98 -13.28
C PHE A 56 -10.63 13.47 -13.47
N HIS A 57 -9.37 13.04 -13.49
CA HIS A 57 -9.02 11.63 -13.58
C HIS A 57 -8.87 11.05 -12.17
N HIS A 58 -9.70 10.04 -11.86
CA HIS A 58 -9.72 9.40 -10.54
C HIS A 58 -8.55 8.44 -10.35
N TYR A 59 -7.58 8.85 -9.57
CA TYR A 59 -6.53 8.02 -9.00
C TYR A 59 -6.55 8.15 -7.48
N HIS A 60 -6.01 7.15 -6.79
CA HIS A 60 -5.97 7.11 -5.34
C HIS A 60 -4.55 6.87 -4.85
N PRO A 61 -4.17 7.38 -3.65
CA PRO A 61 -2.91 7.02 -3.03
C PRO A 61 -2.82 5.51 -2.82
N GLY A 62 -1.59 4.96 -2.87
CA GLY A 62 -1.40 3.54 -2.63
C GLY A 62 0.00 3.04 -2.99
N LEU A 63 0.26 1.78 -2.68
CA LEU A 63 1.52 1.12 -3.00
C LEU A 63 1.55 0.68 -4.46
N VAL A 64 2.52 1.18 -5.22
CA VAL A 64 2.73 0.85 -6.63
C VAL A 64 3.72 -0.30 -6.75
N GLY A 65 3.18 -1.51 -6.84
CA GLY A 65 3.94 -2.76 -7.02
C GLY A 65 3.66 -3.44 -8.36
N GLY A 66 4.04 -4.72 -8.44
CA GLY A 66 3.87 -5.56 -9.63
C GLY A 66 5.01 -5.43 -10.62
N HIS A 67 4.84 -6.03 -11.80
CA HIS A 67 5.88 -6.21 -12.80
C HIS A 67 5.75 -5.30 -14.03
N CYS A 68 4.75 -4.41 -14.05
CA CYS A 68 4.57 -3.45 -15.14
C CYS A 68 4.69 -2.00 -14.64
N ILE A 69 3.72 -1.51 -13.85
CA ILE A 69 3.63 -0.08 -13.47
C ILE A 69 4.87 0.40 -12.70
N SER A 70 5.41 -0.43 -11.80
CA SER A 70 6.61 -0.10 -11.03
C SER A 70 7.93 -0.36 -11.77
N VAL A 71 7.90 -0.96 -12.96
CA VAL A 71 9.10 -1.39 -13.71
C VAL A 71 9.27 -0.64 -15.02
N ASP A 72 8.21 -0.51 -15.83
CA ASP A 72 8.29 0.11 -17.15
C ASP A 72 8.88 1.54 -17.16
N PRO A 73 8.58 2.41 -16.16
CA PRO A 73 9.21 3.72 -16.08
C PRO A 73 10.75 3.65 -16.00
N HIS A 74 11.31 2.59 -15.37
CA HIS A 74 12.77 2.43 -15.31
C HIS A 74 13.42 2.14 -16.66
N TYR A 75 12.72 1.41 -17.56
CA TYR A 75 13.21 1.23 -18.92
C TYR A 75 13.29 2.57 -19.67
N LEU A 76 12.29 3.41 -19.50
CA LEU A 76 12.27 4.74 -20.13
C LEU A 76 13.34 5.66 -19.52
N LEU A 77 13.52 5.63 -18.18
CA LEU A 77 14.61 6.34 -17.49
C LEU A 77 15.99 5.90 -18.01
N TYR A 78 16.22 4.61 -18.12
CA TYR A 78 17.49 4.07 -18.63
C TYR A 78 17.76 4.49 -20.07
N LYS A 79 16.74 4.38 -20.95
CA LYS A 79 16.87 4.75 -22.36
C LYS A 79 17.12 6.25 -22.51
N SER A 80 16.41 7.10 -21.77
CA SER A 80 16.58 8.55 -21.77
C SER A 80 18.00 8.95 -21.37
N LYS A 81 18.52 8.40 -20.29
CA LYS A 81 19.90 8.68 -19.82
C LYS A 81 20.94 8.29 -20.86
N LYS A 82 20.76 7.13 -21.53
CA LYS A 82 21.65 6.73 -22.65
C LYS A 82 21.62 7.71 -23.84
N LEU A 83 20.52 8.42 -24.02
CA LEU A 83 20.36 9.44 -25.07
C LEU A 83 20.78 10.85 -24.61
N GLY A 84 21.33 10.98 -23.38
CA GLY A 84 21.79 12.24 -22.83
C GLY A 84 20.67 13.14 -22.25
N TYR A 85 19.46 12.59 -22.05
CA TYR A 85 18.34 13.32 -21.42
C TYR A 85 18.07 12.80 -20.01
N ASP A 86 17.98 13.71 -19.03
CA ASP A 86 17.65 13.40 -17.64
C ASP A 86 16.15 13.68 -17.37
N PRO A 87 15.31 12.63 -17.24
CA PRO A 87 13.86 12.77 -17.18
C PRO A 87 13.38 13.14 -15.77
N LYS A 88 13.26 14.41 -15.47
CA LYS A 88 12.94 14.98 -14.14
C LYS A 88 11.61 14.49 -13.56
N VAL A 89 10.54 14.57 -14.36
CA VAL A 89 9.17 14.25 -13.87
C VAL A 89 9.02 12.78 -13.54
N ILE A 90 9.52 11.87 -14.41
CA ILE A 90 9.42 10.44 -14.20
C ILE A 90 10.22 10.03 -12.97
N LEU A 91 11.43 10.60 -12.81
CA LEU A 91 12.30 10.29 -11.67
C LEU A 91 11.64 10.74 -10.37
N ALA A 92 11.14 11.98 -10.29
CA ALA A 92 10.47 12.50 -9.10
C ALA A 92 9.25 11.65 -8.70
N GLY A 93 8.41 11.26 -9.67
CA GLY A 93 7.25 10.40 -9.39
C GLY A 93 7.65 9.02 -8.87
N ARG A 94 8.73 8.44 -9.42
CA ARG A 94 9.27 7.17 -8.91
C ARG A 94 9.78 7.30 -7.48
N ASP A 95 10.51 8.36 -7.16
CA ASP A 95 11.02 8.61 -5.81
C ASP A 95 9.88 8.71 -4.78
N VAL A 96 8.80 9.43 -5.12
CA VAL A 96 7.60 9.48 -4.26
C VAL A 96 7.02 8.07 -4.04
N ASN A 97 6.76 7.32 -5.11
CA ASN A 97 6.15 5.98 -5.00
C ASN A 97 7.04 4.99 -4.23
N GLU A 98 8.37 5.04 -4.39
CA GLU A 98 9.31 4.17 -3.67
C GLU A 98 9.43 4.55 -2.18
N HIS A 99 9.13 5.79 -1.80
CA HIS A 99 9.11 6.23 -0.39
C HIS A 99 7.88 5.73 0.38
N MET A 100 6.74 5.50 -0.28
CA MET A 100 5.47 5.18 0.40
C MET A 100 5.52 3.96 1.33
N PRO A 101 6.20 2.84 1.02
CA PRO A 101 6.32 1.72 1.95
C PRO A 101 7.00 2.08 3.27
N ILE A 102 8.02 2.93 3.21
CA ILE A 102 8.75 3.42 4.39
C ILE A 102 7.87 4.39 5.19
N HIS A 103 7.13 5.26 4.50
CA HIS A 103 6.16 6.16 5.14
C HIS A 103 5.11 5.38 5.95
N ILE A 104 4.58 4.26 5.41
CA ILE A 104 3.64 3.40 6.14
C ILE A 104 4.31 2.83 7.41
N ALA A 105 5.54 2.32 7.30
CA ALA A 105 6.25 1.76 8.44
C ALA A 105 6.49 2.82 9.53
N ASN A 106 6.91 4.02 9.15
CA ASN A 106 7.10 5.13 10.09
C ASN A 106 5.78 5.52 10.75
N ARG A 107 4.68 5.56 10.01
CA ARG A 107 3.35 5.84 10.57
C ARG A 107 2.93 4.83 11.63
N VAL A 108 3.23 3.54 11.43
CA VAL A 108 3.01 2.50 12.44
C VAL A 108 3.80 2.79 13.70
N THR A 109 5.11 3.03 13.57
CA THR A 109 5.98 3.31 14.73
C THR A 109 5.59 4.59 15.45
N ASP A 110 5.24 5.65 14.73
CA ASP A 110 4.79 6.92 15.33
C ASP A 110 3.51 6.76 16.18
N GLU A 111 2.56 5.94 15.72
CA GLU A 111 1.34 5.68 16.50
C GLU A 111 1.60 4.75 17.69
N LEU A 112 2.53 3.81 17.60
CA LEU A 112 2.96 2.95 18.71
C LEU A 112 3.70 3.77 19.78
N ASP A 113 4.58 4.69 19.37
CA ASP A 113 5.31 5.59 20.27
C ASP A 113 4.37 6.51 21.07
N LYS A 114 3.31 7.02 20.44
CA LYS A 114 2.29 7.85 21.13
C LYS A 114 1.59 7.13 22.28
N ILE A 115 1.54 5.81 22.24
CA ILE A 115 0.95 4.98 23.31
C ILE A 115 2.00 4.28 24.17
N ASN A 116 3.29 4.65 24.01
CA ASN A 116 4.46 4.13 24.73
C ASN A 116 4.58 2.59 24.66
N LYS A 117 4.37 2.00 23.47
CA LYS A 117 4.55 0.55 23.25
C LYS A 117 6.03 0.20 23.09
N ASN A 118 6.45 -0.87 23.79
CA ASN A 118 7.75 -1.49 23.55
C ASN A 118 7.67 -2.36 22.28
N PHE A 119 8.54 -2.08 21.30
CA PHE A 119 8.50 -2.74 19.98
C PHE A 119 8.73 -4.25 20.05
N GLU A 120 9.64 -4.73 20.90
CA GLU A 120 9.94 -6.16 21.07
C GLU A 120 8.72 -7.00 21.50
N ASN A 121 7.79 -6.37 22.22
CA ASN A 121 6.55 -7.01 22.69
C ASN A 121 5.31 -6.60 21.90
N THR A 122 5.50 -5.99 20.73
CA THR A 122 4.41 -5.48 19.88
C THR A 122 4.17 -6.40 18.70
N ASN A 123 2.95 -6.89 18.57
CA ASN A 123 2.53 -7.73 17.45
C ASN A 123 1.75 -6.89 16.42
N ILE A 124 2.11 -7.03 15.16
CA ILE A 124 1.45 -6.36 14.03
C ILE A 124 0.90 -7.42 13.07
N LEU A 125 -0.35 -7.27 12.67
CA LEU A 125 -0.97 -8.07 11.62
C LEU A 125 -1.01 -7.28 10.31
N VAL A 126 -0.42 -7.81 9.24
CA VAL A 126 -0.50 -7.25 7.88
C VAL A 126 -1.49 -8.07 7.07
N MET A 127 -2.57 -7.45 6.62
CA MET A 127 -3.59 -8.06 5.77
C MET A 127 -3.39 -7.71 4.31
N GLY A 128 -3.17 -8.74 3.47
CA GLY A 128 -2.95 -8.62 2.03
C GLY A 128 -1.49 -8.35 1.66
N LEU A 129 -0.81 -9.37 1.11
CA LEU A 129 0.59 -9.31 0.74
C LEU A 129 0.81 -9.32 -0.77
N THR A 130 -0.23 -9.50 -1.56
CA THR A 130 -0.15 -9.49 -3.03
C THR A 130 0.08 -8.07 -3.57
N PHE A 131 0.55 -7.94 -4.82
CA PHE A 131 0.73 -6.62 -5.41
C PHE A 131 -0.58 -5.96 -5.86
N LYS A 132 -1.65 -6.76 -5.99
CA LYS A 132 -2.98 -6.30 -6.43
C LYS A 132 -4.07 -7.12 -5.72
N ASP A 133 -5.24 -6.50 -5.55
CA ASP A 133 -6.40 -7.14 -4.93
C ASP A 133 -6.89 -8.35 -5.72
N ASN A 134 -7.29 -9.40 -4.99
CA ASN A 134 -7.92 -10.60 -5.53
C ASN A 134 -7.08 -11.39 -6.57
N VAL A 135 -5.76 -11.30 -6.50
CA VAL A 135 -4.84 -12.10 -7.33
C VAL A 135 -3.84 -12.83 -6.45
N ASN A 136 -3.49 -14.07 -6.82
CA ASN A 136 -2.45 -14.85 -6.19
C ASN A 136 -1.08 -14.48 -6.79
N ASP A 137 -0.59 -13.25 -6.54
CA ASP A 137 0.72 -12.83 -7.03
C ASP A 137 1.38 -11.85 -6.08
N ILE A 138 2.48 -12.29 -5.49
CA ILE A 138 3.30 -11.52 -4.53
C ILE A 138 4.56 -10.89 -5.14
N ARG A 139 4.77 -11.07 -6.45
CA ARG A 139 5.96 -10.55 -7.12
C ARG A 139 6.00 -9.04 -7.04
N ASN A 140 7.15 -8.52 -6.58
CA ASN A 140 7.39 -7.09 -6.43
C ASN A 140 6.29 -6.37 -5.60
N SER A 141 5.73 -7.06 -4.61
CA SER A 141 4.78 -6.45 -3.68
C SER A 141 5.51 -5.49 -2.74
N LYS A 142 5.14 -4.23 -2.78
CA LYS A 142 5.82 -3.15 -2.03
C LYS A 142 5.59 -3.23 -0.52
N ILE A 143 4.56 -3.91 -0.05
CA ILE A 143 4.34 -4.13 1.39
C ILE A 143 5.50 -4.91 2.04
N LYS A 144 6.28 -5.67 1.25
CA LYS A 144 7.48 -6.33 1.74
C LYS A 144 8.49 -5.35 2.32
N ILE A 145 8.65 -4.18 1.70
CA ILE A 145 9.56 -3.13 2.19
C ILE A 145 9.09 -2.63 3.56
N THR A 146 7.78 -2.41 3.72
CA THR A 146 7.18 -2.02 5.01
C THR A 146 7.43 -3.09 6.08
N ILE A 147 7.17 -4.37 5.75
CA ILE A 147 7.39 -5.49 6.66
C ILE A 147 8.86 -5.55 7.11
N ASN A 148 9.81 -5.51 6.17
CA ASN A 148 11.23 -5.56 6.47
C ASN A 148 11.64 -4.41 7.41
N HIS A 149 11.19 -3.19 7.13
CA HIS A 149 11.51 -2.03 7.96
C HIS A 149 10.95 -2.14 9.39
N LEU A 150 9.77 -2.73 9.56
CA LEU A 150 9.17 -2.99 10.88
C LEU A 150 9.90 -4.12 11.62
N LEU A 151 10.32 -5.19 10.93
CA LEU A 151 11.14 -6.26 11.49
C LEU A 151 12.50 -5.75 11.97
N GLU A 152 13.17 -4.89 11.18
CA GLU A 152 14.45 -4.25 11.55
C GLU A 152 14.32 -3.39 12.82
N LYS A 153 13.14 -2.86 13.12
CA LYS A 153 12.84 -2.12 14.36
C LYS A 153 12.49 -3.03 15.55
N GLY A 154 12.51 -4.36 15.40
CA GLY A 154 12.26 -5.33 16.45
C GLY A 154 10.79 -5.66 16.69
N LEU A 155 9.90 -5.29 15.79
CA LEU A 155 8.46 -5.59 15.88
C LEU A 155 8.17 -7.03 15.43
N ASN A 156 7.18 -7.69 16.04
CA ASN A 156 6.72 -9.02 15.64
C ASN A 156 5.66 -8.91 14.55
N ILE A 157 5.98 -9.36 13.33
CA ILE A 157 5.09 -9.22 12.20
C ILE A 157 4.45 -10.57 11.84
N TYR A 158 3.14 -10.54 11.67
CA TYR A 158 2.31 -11.65 11.19
C TYR A 158 1.55 -11.19 9.95
N ALA A 159 1.19 -12.14 9.11
CA ALA A 159 0.42 -11.85 7.90
C ALA A 159 -0.92 -12.58 7.90
N TYR A 160 -1.89 -12.01 7.21
CA TYR A 160 -3.07 -12.70 6.73
C TYR A 160 -3.18 -12.54 5.22
N GLU A 161 -2.75 -13.58 4.48
CA GLU A 161 -2.83 -13.65 3.03
C GLU A 161 -3.42 -15.00 2.62
N PRO A 162 -4.75 -15.07 2.42
CA PRO A 162 -5.44 -16.32 2.15
C PRO A 162 -5.27 -16.83 0.72
N LEU A 163 -4.79 -15.99 -0.21
CA LEU A 163 -4.63 -16.34 -1.62
C LEU A 163 -3.31 -17.02 -1.93
N VAL A 164 -2.37 -17.03 -0.97
CA VAL A 164 -1.01 -17.56 -1.14
C VAL A 164 -0.73 -18.56 -0.02
N ASP A 165 -0.06 -19.66 -0.35
CA ASP A 165 0.27 -20.68 0.63
C ASP A 165 1.25 -20.18 1.71
N LYS A 166 1.18 -20.80 2.91
CA LYS A 166 1.93 -20.37 4.09
C LYS A 166 3.44 -20.47 3.91
N GLU A 167 3.91 -21.50 3.19
CA GLU A 167 5.33 -21.73 2.94
C GLU A 167 5.91 -20.65 2.04
N THR A 168 5.21 -20.31 0.97
CA THR A 168 5.58 -19.19 0.08
C THR A 168 5.64 -17.87 0.83
N ILE A 169 4.66 -17.58 1.70
CA ILE A 169 4.68 -16.36 2.53
C ILE A 169 5.89 -16.37 3.48
N LYS A 170 6.13 -17.48 4.19
CA LYS A 170 7.28 -17.60 5.09
C LYS A 170 8.60 -17.37 4.36
N ASN A 171 8.76 -18.00 3.20
CA ASN A 171 10.00 -17.92 2.41
C ASN A 171 10.24 -16.53 1.78
N LYS A 172 9.16 -15.81 1.39
CA LYS A 172 9.28 -14.53 0.69
C LYS A 172 9.26 -13.32 1.59
N PHE A 173 8.53 -13.35 2.71
CA PHE A 173 8.35 -12.22 3.62
C PHE A 173 8.97 -12.43 4.99
N ASP A 174 9.41 -13.64 5.31
CA ASP A 174 9.91 -14.07 6.63
C ASP A 174 8.91 -13.86 7.77
N VAL A 175 7.62 -13.93 7.49
CA VAL A 175 6.55 -13.82 8.47
C VAL A 175 5.66 -15.06 8.48
N ASN A 176 4.94 -15.27 9.58
CA ASN A 176 3.96 -16.36 9.68
C ASN A 176 2.60 -15.90 9.15
N ASN A 177 2.04 -16.68 8.21
CA ASN A 177 0.69 -16.47 7.69
C ASN A 177 -0.33 -17.14 8.63
N ILE A 178 -1.20 -16.32 9.25
CA ILE A 178 -2.18 -16.76 10.25
C ILE A 178 -3.59 -16.46 9.76
N ASP A 179 -4.58 -17.17 10.30
CA ASP A 179 -5.99 -16.86 10.09
C ASP A 179 -6.52 -16.10 11.33
N PRO A 180 -7.02 -14.87 11.16
CA PRO A 180 -7.57 -14.06 12.24
C PRO A 180 -8.74 -14.73 13.00
N LYS A 181 -9.49 -15.60 12.32
CA LYS A 181 -10.62 -16.35 12.94
C LYS A 181 -10.16 -17.49 13.83
N ASN A 182 -8.92 -17.97 13.64
CA ASN A 182 -8.38 -19.20 14.26
C ASN A 182 -7.06 -18.94 15.01
N THR A 183 -6.90 -17.79 15.64
CA THR A 183 -5.70 -17.44 16.40
C THR A 183 -6.02 -16.98 17.81
N ASN A 184 -5.15 -17.33 18.76
CA ASN A 184 -5.16 -16.78 20.13
C ASN A 184 -4.21 -15.57 20.27
N LEU A 185 -3.48 -15.21 19.22
CA LEU A 185 -2.60 -14.05 19.22
C LEU A 185 -3.43 -12.78 19.36
N LYS A 186 -2.83 -11.78 20.02
CA LYS A 186 -3.36 -10.43 20.13
C LYS A 186 -2.41 -9.46 19.42
N PHE A 187 -2.99 -8.47 18.75
CA PHE A 187 -2.26 -7.50 17.96
C PHE A 187 -2.45 -6.08 18.49
N ASP A 188 -1.43 -5.28 18.40
CA ASP A 188 -1.42 -3.87 18.78
C ASP A 188 -1.76 -2.97 17.58
N CYS A 189 -1.35 -3.42 16.39
CA CYS A 189 -1.62 -2.73 15.14
C CYS A 189 -2.03 -3.72 14.05
N ILE A 190 -2.94 -3.28 13.20
CA ILE A 190 -3.32 -3.97 11.96
C ILE A 190 -3.05 -3.05 10.76
N ILE A 191 -2.40 -3.57 9.74
CA ILE A 191 -2.16 -2.87 8.46
C ILE A 191 -3.03 -3.52 7.40
N ILE A 192 -3.97 -2.78 6.81
CA ILE A 192 -4.78 -3.25 5.70
C ILE A 192 -4.10 -2.81 4.40
N ALA A 193 -3.28 -3.67 3.81
CA ALA A 193 -2.47 -3.32 2.65
C ALA A 193 -3.17 -3.61 1.31
N ARG A 194 -4.17 -4.51 1.31
CA ARG A 194 -5.00 -4.86 0.15
C ARG A 194 -6.45 -5.04 0.55
N ASN A 195 -7.34 -4.86 -0.43
CA ASN A 195 -8.77 -5.02 -0.24
C ASN A 195 -9.27 -6.30 -0.95
N HIS A 196 -8.84 -7.46 -0.46
CA HIS A 196 -9.33 -8.74 -0.98
C HIS A 196 -10.79 -8.93 -0.61
N LYS A 197 -11.60 -9.42 -1.55
CA LYS A 197 -13.02 -9.74 -1.32
C LYS A 197 -13.21 -10.74 -0.17
N ILE A 198 -12.28 -11.69 0.00
CA ILE A 198 -12.35 -12.66 1.10
C ILE A 198 -12.29 -12.00 2.49
N PHE A 199 -11.78 -10.77 2.59
CA PHE A 199 -11.80 -10.01 3.84
C PHE A 199 -13.19 -9.47 4.19
N ASP A 200 -14.19 -9.52 3.26
CA ASP A 200 -15.58 -9.16 3.54
C ASP A 200 -16.21 -10.09 4.58
N GLU A 201 -15.62 -11.27 4.78
CA GLU A 201 -16.01 -12.20 5.84
C GLU A 201 -15.57 -11.80 7.26
N LEU A 202 -14.73 -10.75 7.39
CA LEU A 202 -14.25 -10.24 8.67
C LEU A 202 -14.99 -8.95 9.05
N SER A 203 -15.78 -9.03 10.10
CA SER A 203 -16.43 -7.85 10.69
C SER A 203 -15.45 -7.08 11.59
N PHE A 204 -15.79 -5.81 11.93
CA PHE A 204 -15.07 -5.06 12.97
C PHE A 204 -14.99 -5.82 14.30
N ASN A 205 -16.04 -6.55 14.67
CA ASN A 205 -16.05 -7.34 15.89
C ASN A 205 -15.04 -8.48 15.84
N ASP A 206 -14.86 -9.14 14.68
CA ASP A 206 -13.86 -10.20 14.54
C ASP A 206 -12.45 -9.64 14.62
N ILE A 207 -12.19 -8.51 13.98
CA ILE A 207 -10.92 -7.81 14.09
C ILE A 207 -10.68 -7.38 15.55
N LYS A 208 -11.67 -6.78 16.21
CA LYS A 208 -11.54 -6.33 17.59
C LYS A 208 -11.22 -7.46 18.58
N LYS A 209 -11.76 -8.66 18.35
CA LYS A 209 -11.46 -9.84 19.21
C LYS A 209 -9.97 -10.20 19.24
N ILE A 210 -9.23 -9.92 18.17
CA ILE A 210 -7.79 -10.22 18.09
C ILE A 210 -6.90 -9.02 18.42
N MET A 211 -7.47 -7.86 18.76
CA MET A 211 -6.70 -6.67 19.12
C MET A 211 -6.48 -6.55 20.62
N ASN A 212 -5.38 -5.90 20.99
CA ASN A 212 -5.10 -5.43 22.35
C ASN A 212 -5.88 -4.13 22.66
N GLU A 213 -5.72 -3.62 23.89
CA GLU A 213 -6.22 -2.30 24.25
C GLU A 213 -5.59 -1.21 23.37
N LYS A 214 -6.36 -0.16 23.03
CA LYS A 214 -5.95 0.94 22.13
C LYS A 214 -5.48 0.44 20.75
N PRO A 215 -6.32 -0.29 20.03
CA PRO A 215 -5.96 -0.90 18.76
C PRO A 215 -5.66 0.17 17.70
N ILE A 216 -4.56 -0.01 16.96
CA ILE A 216 -4.17 0.85 15.84
C ILE A 216 -4.57 0.17 14.53
N MET A 217 -5.17 0.93 13.61
CA MET A 217 -5.48 0.48 12.26
C MET A 217 -4.86 1.45 11.24
N ILE A 218 -3.93 0.92 10.43
CA ILE A 218 -3.35 1.63 9.29
C ILE A 218 -4.01 1.07 8.02
N ASP A 219 -4.95 1.80 7.48
CA ASP A 219 -5.75 1.38 6.33
C ASP A 219 -5.21 1.99 5.03
N VAL A 220 -4.28 1.27 4.41
CA VAL A 220 -3.66 1.65 3.12
C VAL A 220 -4.61 1.42 1.95
N ALA A 221 -5.54 0.49 2.11
CA ALA A 221 -6.46 0.06 1.07
C ALA A 221 -7.82 0.80 1.08
N TYR A 222 -8.00 1.74 2.04
CA TYR A 222 -9.27 2.48 2.23
C TYR A 222 -10.49 1.57 2.35
N ARG A 223 -10.31 0.45 3.07
CA ARG A 223 -11.34 -0.56 3.25
C ARG A 223 -12.43 -0.14 4.20
N PHE A 224 -12.07 0.59 5.25
CA PHE A 224 -12.98 0.93 6.35
C PHE A 224 -13.31 2.42 6.37
N ASP A 225 -14.54 2.75 6.74
CA ASP A 225 -14.91 4.14 7.03
C ASP A 225 -14.21 4.62 8.30
N LYS A 226 -13.59 5.80 8.23
CA LYS A 226 -12.83 6.43 9.33
C LYS A 226 -13.68 6.64 10.58
N LYS A 227 -14.96 7.02 10.42
CA LYS A 227 -15.85 7.26 11.55
C LYS A 227 -16.26 5.95 12.20
N GLU A 228 -16.56 4.94 11.39
CA GLU A 228 -16.89 3.61 11.86
C GLU A 228 -15.73 2.97 12.62
N ALA A 229 -14.52 3.04 12.10
CA ALA A 229 -13.32 2.53 12.77
C ALA A 229 -13.10 3.21 14.13
N LYS A 230 -13.21 4.55 14.19
CA LYS A 230 -13.10 5.32 15.44
C LYS A 230 -14.22 4.97 16.44
N ASN A 231 -15.44 4.80 15.99
CA ASN A 231 -16.56 4.39 16.85
C ASN A 231 -16.37 3.00 17.44
N ASN A 232 -15.62 2.13 16.75
CA ASN A 232 -15.21 0.82 17.25
C ASN A 232 -13.96 0.86 18.14
N GLY A 233 -13.42 2.05 18.43
CA GLY A 233 -12.32 2.27 19.37
C GLY A 233 -10.92 2.17 18.75
N PHE A 234 -10.80 2.17 17.41
CA PHE A 234 -9.51 2.15 16.73
C PHE A 234 -8.88 3.54 16.63
N VAL A 235 -7.58 3.63 16.84
CA VAL A 235 -6.76 4.72 16.33
C VAL A 235 -6.60 4.47 14.84
N TYR A 236 -7.43 5.13 14.03
CA TYR A 236 -7.49 4.90 12.58
C TYR A 236 -6.64 5.93 11.83
N LYS A 237 -5.80 5.43 10.93
CA LYS A 237 -5.01 6.18 9.96
C LYS A 237 -5.15 5.57 8.57
N SER A 238 -5.26 6.42 7.57
CA SER A 238 -5.15 6.08 6.14
C SER A 238 -4.04 6.92 5.52
N PHE A 239 -3.83 6.81 4.24
CA PHE A 239 -2.97 7.77 3.54
C PHE A 239 -3.52 9.18 3.65
#